data_2068b054cbed3f81e30f48a872d23dd9
#
_entry.id   2068b054cbed3f81e30f48a872d23dd9
#
_cell.length_a   1.000
_cell.length_b   1.000
_cell.length_c   1.000
_cell.angle_alpha   90.00
_cell.angle_beta   90.00
_cell.angle_gamma   90.00
#
_symmetry.space_group_name_H-M   'P 1'
#
loop_
_entity.id
_entity.type
_entity.pdbx_description
1 polymer ?
#
loop_
_entity_poly.entity_id
_entity_poly.type
_entity_poly.pdbx_seq_one_letter_code
_entity_poly.pdbx_strand_id
1 'polypeptide(L)'
;MEILKRKLSSFQIILLGFAGVILLGALILTLPISSKSHEWTSFIDALFTSTSAVCVTGLVVFDTATHWTIFGQIIILLLIQIGGMGVVTIAVSLAVASGKKIGLFSRETMKNAISAPNVSGIVRLTGFIIKGIFLIEIIGALIMLPVFCKDYGAEGIWMAVFHSVSAFCNAGFDIMGTKSGEFTSLTHYSAQPVINITIMLLIIVGGIGFLVWEDICKHKWRIREYRTQSKLVLIVTAVLIVLSAVYFFFFECGDLPVTERILASLFQSVTPRTAGFNTINLTAISDTGLYLMIILMLIGGSPGSTAGGMKTTTIAVLFSSAFSVFRKKDNAEVMKRRIDDETVKTASAVFLMYITLFLVGGMAISTIENLPITSCLYETASAVGTVGLTLGITPTLGSASKMILIMSMFFGRVGGLTLIYAAFGANKKQVAKLPADTIAVG
;
A
#
# COMPACT_ATOMS: atom_id res chain seq x y z
N MET A 1 14.13 14.68 25.20
CA MET A 1 14.03 13.93 23.92
C MET A 1 15.25 13.05 23.64
N GLU A 2 16.47 13.38 24.03
CA GLU A 2 17.67 12.53 23.84
C GLU A 2 17.72 11.30 24.77
N ILE A 3 17.16 11.40 25.99
CA ILE A 3 17.14 10.29 26.96
C ILE A 3 16.22 9.14 26.52
N LEU A 4 15.13 9.42 25.77
CA LEU A 4 14.26 8.39 25.17
C LEU A 4 14.94 7.69 23.97
N LYS A 5 15.81 8.39 23.22
CA LYS A 5 16.50 7.83 22.03
C LYS A 5 17.46 6.68 22.33
N ARG A 6 17.98 6.59 23.55
CA ARG A 6 18.91 5.50 23.97
C ARG A 6 18.22 4.18 24.32
N LYS A 7 16.88 4.15 24.49
CA LYS A 7 16.11 2.96 24.92
C LYS A 7 15.26 2.33 23.83
N LEU A 8 14.95 3.04 22.73
CA LEU A 8 14.05 2.53 21.68
C LEU A 8 14.84 2.00 20.48
N SER A 9 14.44 0.83 19.96
CA SER A 9 14.97 0.31 18.70
C SER A 9 14.47 1.12 17.49
N SER A 10 15.19 1.04 16.35
CA SER A 10 14.75 1.67 15.10
C SER A 10 13.35 1.25 14.69
N PHE A 11 12.97 -0.01 14.91
CA PHE A 11 11.64 -0.56 14.60
C PHE A 11 10.55 0.02 15.52
N GLN A 12 10.84 0.19 16.81
CA GLN A 12 9.92 0.83 17.76
C GLN A 12 9.68 2.30 17.39
N ILE A 13 10.70 3.02 16.93
CA ILE A 13 10.55 4.42 16.47
C ILE A 13 9.65 4.50 15.24
N ILE A 14 9.79 3.58 14.29
CA ILE A 14 8.92 3.53 13.11
C ILE A 14 7.47 3.31 13.55
N LEU A 15 7.22 2.30 14.38
CA LEU A 15 5.89 1.94 14.87
C LEU A 15 5.23 3.09 15.65
N LEU A 16 5.92 3.66 16.61
CA LEU A 16 5.42 4.79 17.41
C LEU A 16 5.20 6.06 16.56
N GLY A 17 6.05 6.26 15.54
CA GLY A 17 5.89 7.35 14.58
C GLY A 17 4.60 7.24 13.78
N PHE A 18 4.30 6.06 13.23
CA PHE A 18 3.03 5.81 12.55
C PHE A 18 1.83 5.99 13.48
N ALA A 19 1.86 5.36 14.67
CA ALA A 19 0.79 5.48 15.66
C ALA A 19 0.55 6.93 16.09
N GLY A 20 1.63 7.70 16.32
CA GLY A 20 1.54 9.11 16.69
C GLY A 20 0.89 9.98 15.59
N VAL A 21 1.26 9.78 14.32
CA VAL A 21 0.65 10.50 13.19
C VAL A 21 -0.81 10.13 13.02
N ILE A 22 -1.16 8.85 13.16
CA ILE A 22 -2.55 8.37 13.08
C ILE A 22 -3.40 9.02 14.16
N LEU A 23 -2.94 9.00 15.42
CA LEU A 23 -3.69 9.59 16.54
C LEU A 23 -3.85 11.11 16.38
N LEU A 24 -2.79 11.80 15.95
CA LEU A 24 -2.85 13.25 15.71
C LEU A 24 -3.82 13.58 14.55
N GLY A 25 -3.78 12.82 13.47
CA GLY A 25 -4.73 12.95 12.35
C GLY A 25 -6.17 12.68 12.79
N ALA A 26 -6.40 11.65 13.60
CA ALA A 26 -7.73 11.34 14.14
C ALA A 26 -8.27 12.48 14.99
N LEU A 27 -7.46 13.06 15.88
CA LEU A 27 -7.88 14.21 16.70
C LEU A 27 -8.25 15.41 15.85
N ILE A 28 -7.49 15.72 14.79
CA ILE A 28 -7.82 16.84 13.88
C ILE A 28 -9.10 16.55 13.09
N LEU A 29 -9.27 15.33 12.59
CA LEU A 29 -10.45 14.94 11.81
C LEU A 29 -11.73 14.84 12.67
N THR A 30 -11.62 14.65 13.99
CA THR A 30 -12.77 14.68 14.91
C THR A 30 -13.38 16.10 15.05
N LEU A 31 -12.61 17.16 14.78
CA LEU A 31 -13.05 18.54 14.98
C LEU A 31 -14.14 18.96 13.99
N PRO A 32 -15.13 19.78 14.42
CA PRO A 32 -16.23 20.25 13.57
C PRO A 32 -15.78 20.99 12.30
N ILE A 33 -14.62 21.65 12.31
CA ILE A 33 -14.05 22.33 11.15
C ILE A 33 -13.70 21.38 10.02
N SER A 34 -13.46 20.11 10.33
CA SER A 34 -13.10 19.08 9.35
C SER A 34 -14.34 18.50 8.64
N SER A 35 -15.52 18.54 9.26
CA SER A 35 -16.78 18.01 8.72
C SER A 35 -17.62 19.10 8.07
N LYS A 36 -18.31 18.79 6.95
CA LYS A 36 -19.25 19.71 6.28
C LYS A 36 -20.52 19.96 7.09
N SER A 37 -20.92 19.01 7.94
CA SER A 37 -22.04 19.21 8.87
C SER A 37 -21.70 20.16 10.03
N HIS A 38 -20.41 20.50 10.20
CA HIS A 38 -19.89 21.26 11.36
C HIS A 38 -20.17 20.60 12.71
N GLU A 39 -20.42 19.30 12.72
CA GLU A 39 -20.58 18.46 13.91
C GLU A 39 -19.31 17.68 14.23
N TRP A 40 -19.18 17.25 15.49
CA TRP A 40 -18.10 16.39 15.92
C TRP A 40 -18.21 15.02 15.24
N THR A 41 -17.21 14.63 14.47
CA THR A 41 -17.14 13.27 13.92
C THR A 41 -16.79 12.28 15.03
N SER A 42 -17.43 11.11 15.03
CA SER A 42 -17.08 10.02 15.98
C SER A 42 -15.58 9.73 15.96
N PHE A 43 -14.97 9.61 17.15
CA PHE A 43 -13.53 9.36 17.25
C PHE A 43 -13.11 8.06 16.55
N ILE A 44 -13.94 7.02 16.58
CA ILE A 44 -13.65 5.75 15.90
C ILE A 44 -13.63 5.93 14.38
N ASP A 45 -14.56 6.71 13.83
CA ASP A 45 -14.64 6.96 12.39
C ASP A 45 -13.53 7.91 11.91
N ALA A 46 -13.18 8.91 12.72
CA ALA A 46 -12.01 9.76 12.49
C ALA A 46 -10.70 8.97 12.60
N LEU A 47 -10.57 8.04 13.56
CA LEU A 47 -9.44 7.16 13.71
C LEU A 47 -9.33 6.18 12.52
N PHE A 48 -10.45 5.64 12.06
CA PHE A 48 -10.51 4.78 10.87
C PHE A 48 -9.99 5.53 9.63
N THR A 49 -10.53 6.73 9.37
CA THR A 49 -10.13 7.56 8.23
C THR A 49 -8.66 7.96 8.30
N SER A 50 -8.19 8.40 9.49
CA SER A 50 -6.80 8.74 9.72
C SER A 50 -5.87 7.54 9.53
N THR A 51 -6.25 6.36 10.05
CA THR A 51 -5.48 5.11 9.86
C THR A 51 -5.43 4.74 8.39
N SER A 52 -6.56 4.77 7.70
CA SER A 52 -6.66 4.48 6.27
C SER A 52 -5.79 5.43 5.45
N ALA A 53 -5.78 6.72 5.75
CA ALA A 53 -4.97 7.73 5.07
C ALA A 53 -3.46 7.51 5.33
N VAL A 54 -3.03 7.35 6.59
CA VAL A 54 -1.62 7.15 6.94
C VAL A 54 -1.09 5.78 6.50
N CYS A 55 -1.92 4.75 6.59
CA CYS A 55 -1.57 3.42 6.09
C CYS A 55 -1.71 3.31 4.57
N VAL A 56 -2.22 4.37 3.92
CA VAL A 56 -2.39 4.43 2.46
C VAL A 56 -3.26 3.28 1.98
N THR A 57 -4.41 3.09 2.63
CA THR A 57 -5.31 1.97 2.37
C THR A 57 -6.44 2.36 1.44
N GLY A 58 -7.19 3.45 1.74
CA GLY A 58 -8.34 3.89 0.93
C GLY A 58 -9.70 3.36 1.36
N LEU A 59 -9.79 2.49 2.37
CA LEU A 59 -11.07 2.16 2.98
C LEU A 59 -11.63 3.38 3.69
N VAL A 60 -12.91 3.69 3.48
CA VAL A 60 -13.56 4.87 4.02
C VAL A 60 -14.89 4.51 4.68
N VAL A 61 -15.18 5.16 5.82
CA VAL A 61 -16.47 5.08 6.50
C VAL A 61 -17.42 6.13 5.94
N PHE A 62 -16.90 7.29 5.59
CA PHE A 62 -17.63 8.39 4.96
C PHE A 62 -17.03 8.70 3.61
N ASP A 63 -17.87 9.05 2.64
CA ASP A 63 -17.39 9.57 1.35
C ASP A 63 -16.55 10.83 1.56
N THR A 64 -15.35 10.84 0.93
CA THR A 64 -14.38 11.92 1.19
C THR A 64 -14.83 13.26 0.65
N ALA A 65 -15.58 13.27 -0.44
CA ALA A 65 -16.04 14.49 -1.07
C ALA A 65 -17.25 15.11 -0.35
N THR A 66 -18.18 14.29 0.15
CA THR A 66 -19.45 14.77 0.71
C THR A 66 -19.36 15.04 2.20
N HIS A 67 -18.58 14.30 2.96
CA HIS A 67 -18.44 14.44 4.41
C HIS A 67 -17.40 15.49 4.84
N TRP A 68 -16.20 15.48 4.22
CA TRP A 68 -15.10 16.33 4.67
C TRP A 68 -15.07 17.69 3.97
N THR A 69 -14.84 18.76 4.76
CA THR A 69 -14.53 20.10 4.22
C THR A 69 -13.23 20.08 3.44
N ILE A 70 -12.94 21.15 2.69
CA ILE A 70 -11.62 21.31 2.05
C ILE A 70 -10.48 21.21 3.08
N PHE A 71 -10.67 21.74 4.30
CA PHE A 71 -9.71 21.57 5.39
C PHE A 71 -9.52 20.09 5.76
N GLY A 72 -10.59 19.32 5.95
CA GLY A 72 -10.52 17.89 6.21
C GLY A 72 -9.85 17.12 5.08
N GLN A 73 -10.15 17.45 3.82
CA GLN A 73 -9.51 16.85 2.64
C GLN A 73 -8.02 17.17 2.56
N ILE A 74 -7.59 18.40 2.92
CA ILE A 74 -6.15 18.75 2.99
C ILE A 74 -5.46 17.93 4.08
N ILE A 75 -6.07 17.77 5.25
CA ILE A 75 -5.51 16.92 6.32
C ILE A 75 -5.38 15.47 5.85
N ILE A 76 -6.41 14.90 5.22
CA ILE A 76 -6.36 13.55 4.66
C ILE A 76 -5.23 13.44 3.63
N LEU A 77 -5.09 14.40 2.71
CA LEU A 77 -4.02 14.42 1.70
C LEU A 77 -2.63 14.49 2.33
N LEU A 78 -2.44 15.29 3.38
CA LEU A 78 -1.18 15.35 4.12
C LEU A 78 -0.87 14.04 4.84
N LEU A 79 -1.89 13.39 5.44
CA LEU A 79 -1.72 12.08 6.06
C LEU A 79 -1.33 11.00 5.04
N ILE A 80 -1.94 11.01 3.85
CA ILE A 80 -1.59 10.15 2.72
C ILE A 80 -0.13 10.38 2.32
N GLN A 81 0.29 11.64 2.16
CA GLN A 81 1.65 11.98 1.75
C GLN A 81 2.68 11.53 2.80
N ILE A 82 2.39 11.77 4.10
CA ILE A 82 3.24 11.32 5.21
C ILE A 82 3.32 9.79 5.23
N GLY A 83 2.20 9.12 5.07
CA GLY A 83 2.12 7.67 5.03
C GLY A 83 2.86 7.07 3.84
N GLY A 84 2.62 7.58 2.63
CA GLY A 84 3.21 7.10 1.37
C GLY A 84 4.74 7.21 1.35
N MET A 85 5.29 8.36 1.74
CA MET A 85 6.74 8.55 1.88
C MET A 85 7.35 7.81 3.08
N GLY A 86 6.54 7.45 4.06
CA GLY A 86 6.97 6.89 5.34
C GLY A 86 7.34 7.97 6.35
N VAL A 87 6.78 7.86 7.56
CA VAL A 87 6.89 8.84 8.65
C VAL A 87 8.36 9.19 8.98
N VAL A 88 9.23 8.19 9.02
CA VAL A 88 10.67 8.39 9.32
C VAL A 88 11.37 9.16 8.21
N THR A 89 11.05 8.86 6.95
CA THR A 89 11.63 9.54 5.78
C THR A 89 11.33 11.03 5.84
N ILE A 90 10.07 11.40 6.13
CA ILE A 90 9.67 12.81 6.26
C ILE A 90 10.35 13.47 7.45
N ALA A 91 10.33 12.84 8.64
CA ALA A 91 10.94 13.42 9.83
C ALA A 91 12.43 13.72 9.65
N VAL A 92 13.16 12.81 9.00
CA VAL A 92 14.58 13.01 8.70
C VAL A 92 14.79 14.05 7.61
N SER A 93 13.92 14.10 6.60
CA SER A 93 14.01 15.10 5.54
C SER A 93 13.81 16.52 6.05
N LEU A 94 12.88 16.73 6.98
CA LEU A 94 12.68 18.00 7.67
C LEU A 94 13.89 18.37 8.53
N ALA A 95 14.52 17.38 9.19
CA ALA A 95 15.75 17.61 9.95
C ALA A 95 16.92 18.03 9.04
N VAL A 96 17.05 17.41 7.86
CA VAL A 96 18.05 17.80 6.84
C VAL A 96 17.79 19.20 6.32
N ALA A 97 16.55 19.50 5.95
CA ALA A 97 16.15 20.83 5.46
C ALA A 97 16.41 21.92 6.51
N SER A 98 16.29 21.59 7.80
CA SER A 98 16.62 22.47 8.93
C SER A 98 18.13 22.54 9.22
N GLY A 99 19.01 21.99 8.37
CA GLY A 99 20.47 22.03 8.53
C GLY A 99 21.04 21.12 9.62
N LYS A 100 20.24 20.23 10.24
CA LYS A 100 20.71 19.33 11.29
C LYS A 100 21.53 18.18 10.73
N LYS A 101 22.69 17.88 11.34
CA LYS A 101 23.49 16.70 11.02
C LYS A 101 22.77 15.42 11.44
N ILE A 102 22.68 14.43 10.54
CA ILE A 102 22.03 13.15 10.79
C ILE A 102 23.05 12.18 11.38
N GLY A 103 22.81 11.72 12.61
CA GLY A 103 23.61 10.70 13.27
C GLY A 103 23.43 9.30 12.66
N LEU A 104 24.36 8.38 12.99
CA LEU A 104 24.35 6.99 12.48
C LEU A 104 23.04 6.26 12.80
N PHE A 105 22.50 6.41 13.98
CA PHE A 105 21.22 5.78 14.39
C PHE A 105 20.05 6.24 13.53
N SER A 106 19.94 7.53 13.23
CA SER A 106 18.89 8.03 12.33
C SER A 106 19.06 7.50 10.90
N ARG A 107 20.30 7.35 10.41
CA ARG A 107 20.58 6.75 9.08
C ARG A 107 20.20 5.26 9.05
N GLU A 108 20.44 4.53 10.13
CA GLU A 108 20.03 3.13 10.26
C GLU A 108 18.51 3.00 10.26
N THR A 109 17.80 3.87 10.99
CA THR A 109 16.34 3.91 10.99
C THR A 109 15.79 4.22 9.60
N MET A 110 16.41 5.16 8.85
CA MET A 110 16.05 5.42 7.45
C MET A 110 16.27 4.21 6.55
N LYS A 111 17.43 3.55 6.68
CA LYS A 111 17.75 2.33 5.93
C LYS A 111 16.65 1.28 6.12
N ASN A 112 16.23 1.04 7.37
CA ASN A 112 15.19 0.09 7.71
C ASN A 112 13.81 0.52 7.16
N ALA A 113 13.47 1.81 7.25
CA ALA A 113 12.20 2.36 6.74
C ALA A 113 12.06 2.24 5.22
N ILE A 114 13.15 2.45 4.45
CA ILE A 114 13.15 2.39 2.97
C ILE A 114 13.55 1.00 2.46
N SER A 115 13.89 0.06 3.36
CA SER A 115 14.43 -1.27 2.99
C SER A 115 15.69 -1.17 2.11
N ALA A 116 16.56 -0.18 2.39
CA ALA A 116 17.79 0.02 1.64
C ALA A 116 18.87 -0.97 2.09
N PRO A 117 19.75 -1.45 1.18
CA PRO A 117 20.79 -2.43 1.53
C PRO A 117 21.89 -1.84 2.42
N ASN A 118 22.24 -0.56 2.25
CA ASN A 118 23.36 0.08 2.92
C ASN A 118 22.96 1.40 3.59
N VAL A 119 23.66 1.74 4.69
CA VAL A 119 23.52 3.02 5.38
C VAL A 119 24.23 4.16 4.62
N SER A 120 25.29 3.80 3.86
CA SER A 120 26.04 4.76 3.06
C SER A 120 25.18 5.32 1.92
N GLY A 121 25.18 6.63 1.76
CA GLY A 121 24.41 7.30 0.70
C GLY A 121 22.91 7.45 0.96
N ILE A 122 22.38 6.96 2.09
CA ILE A 122 20.93 6.95 2.38
C ILE A 122 20.31 8.35 2.33
N VAL A 123 21.02 9.38 2.78
CA VAL A 123 20.54 10.78 2.76
C VAL A 123 20.39 11.29 1.31
N ARG A 124 21.35 10.94 0.44
CA ARG A 124 21.29 11.31 -0.99
C ARG A 124 20.15 10.58 -1.69
N LEU A 125 19.98 9.27 -1.38
CA LEU A 125 18.88 8.47 -1.90
C LEU A 125 17.53 9.04 -1.47
N THR A 126 17.38 9.43 -0.20
CA THR A 126 16.14 10.05 0.30
C THR A 126 15.84 11.37 -0.42
N GLY A 127 16.84 12.22 -0.62
CA GLY A 127 16.67 13.47 -1.40
C GLY A 127 16.23 13.20 -2.85
N PHE A 128 16.79 12.17 -3.49
CA PHE A 128 16.37 11.72 -4.81
C PHE A 128 14.90 11.24 -4.82
N ILE A 129 14.50 10.42 -3.83
CA ILE A 129 13.14 9.91 -3.67
C ILE A 129 12.15 11.06 -3.55
N ILE A 130 12.38 12.01 -2.63
CA ILE A 130 11.45 13.12 -2.37
C ILE A 130 11.25 13.99 -3.62
N LYS A 131 12.36 14.36 -4.28
CA LYS A 131 12.27 15.16 -5.53
C LYS A 131 11.52 14.39 -6.62
N GLY A 132 11.76 13.09 -6.74
CA GLY A 132 11.07 12.21 -7.69
C GLY A 132 9.57 12.12 -7.41
N ILE A 133 9.16 11.97 -6.15
CA ILE A 133 7.76 11.91 -5.73
C ILE A 133 7.03 13.18 -6.18
N PHE A 134 7.45 14.35 -5.71
CA PHE A 134 6.78 15.60 -6.07
C PHE A 134 6.76 15.88 -7.57
N LEU A 135 7.85 15.53 -8.27
CA LEU A 135 7.90 15.70 -9.73
C LEU A 135 6.84 14.85 -10.44
N ILE A 136 6.72 13.57 -10.06
CA ILE A 136 5.77 12.63 -10.68
C ILE A 136 4.33 13.02 -10.33
N GLU A 137 4.08 13.41 -9.09
CA GLU A 137 2.76 13.89 -8.63
C GLU A 137 2.34 15.16 -9.40
N ILE A 138 3.22 16.12 -9.59
CA ILE A 138 2.96 17.34 -10.38
C ILE A 138 2.65 16.96 -11.84
N ILE A 139 3.45 16.09 -12.45
CA ILE A 139 3.21 15.63 -13.84
C ILE A 139 1.85 14.94 -13.95
N GLY A 140 1.51 14.03 -13.03
CA GLY A 140 0.22 13.37 -13.01
C GLY A 140 -0.95 14.34 -12.88
N ALA A 141 -0.85 15.31 -11.96
CA ALA A 141 -1.85 16.35 -11.81
C ALA A 141 -2.02 17.19 -13.09
N LEU A 142 -0.92 17.62 -13.73
CA LEU A 142 -0.97 18.40 -14.96
C LEU A 142 -1.59 17.65 -16.13
N ILE A 143 -1.38 16.33 -16.24
CA ILE A 143 -1.99 15.50 -17.29
C ILE A 143 -3.50 15.36 -17.07
N MET A 144 -3.97 15.19 -15.83
CA MET A 144 -5.40 15.03 -15.50
C MET A 144 -6.16 16.37 -15.47
N LEU A 145 -5.45 17.48 -15.26
CA LEU A 145 -6.01 18.82 -15.09
C LEU A 145 -7.01 19.23 -16.20
N PRO A 146 -6.72 19.08 -17.51
CA PRO A 146 -7.65 19.49 -18.57
C PRO A 146 -8.98 18.74 -18.51
N VAL A 147 -8.96 17.45 -18.14
CA VAL A 147 -10.15 16.62 -18.06
C VAL A 147 -11.01 17.06 -16.87
N PHE A 148 -10.41 17.15 -15.68
CA PHE A 148 -11.14 17.54 -14.48
C PHE A 148 -11.64 19.02 -14.56
N CYS A 149 -10.85 19.95 -15.11
CA CYS A 149 -11.32 21.34 -15.27
C CYS A 149 -12.47 21.48 -16.27
N LYS A 150 -12.51 20.62 -17.31
CA LYS A 150 -13.64 20.59 -18.24
C LYS A 150 -14.95 20.21 -17.53
N ASP A 151 -14.90 19.25 -16.61
CA ASP A 151 -16.08 18.68 -15.96
C ASP A 151 -16.48 19.43 -14.67
N TYR A 152 -15.49 19.94 -13.93
CA TYR A 152 -15.67 20.54 -12.59
C TYR A 152 -15.27 22.03 -12.50
N GLY A 153 -14.84 22.66 -13.61
CA GLY A 153 -14.39 24.05 -13.61
C GLY A 153 -13.16 24.25 -12.73
N ALA A 154 -13.15 25.29 -11.90
CA ALA A 154 -12.04 25.61 -11.01
C ALA A 154 -11.73 24.54 -9.95
N GLU A 155 -12.74 23.81 -9.48
CA GLU A 155 -12.59 22.69 -8.53
C GLU A 155 -11.75 21.54 -9.13
N GLY A 156 -11.75 21.42 -10.47
CA GLY A 156 -10.95 20.45 -11.20
C GLY A 156 -9.45 20.55 -10.90
N ILE A 157 -8.94 21.71 -10.50
CA ILE A 157 -7.52 21.88 -10.09
C ILE A 157 -7.26 21.09 -8.82
N TRP A 158 -8.12 21.22 -7.81
CA TRP A 158 -8.01 20.47 -6.55
C TRP A 158 -8.16 18.97 -6.78
N MET A 159 -9.12 18.57 -7.63
CA MET A 159 -9.32 17.17 -7.98
C MET A 159 -8.08 16.57 -8.65
N ALA A 160 -7.46 17.28 -9.60
CA ALA A 160 -6.25 16.79 -10.26
C ALA A 160 -5.09 16.58 -9.28
N VAL A 161 -4.88 17.52 -8.36
CA VAL A 161 -3.83 17.41 -7.33
C VAL A 161 -4.13 16.27 -6.37
N PHE A 162 -5.37 16.21 -5.85
CA PHE A 162 -5.77 15.19 -4.86
C PHE A 162 -5.63 13.78 -5.43
N HIS A 163 -6.18 13.53 -6.63
CA HIS A 163 -6.10 12.21 -7.25
C HIS A 163 -4.69 11.83 -7.67
N SER A 164 -3.85 12.79 -8.08
CA SER A 164 -2.46 12.52 -8.42
C SER A 164 -1.67 12.04 -7.21
N VAL A 165 -1.77 12.74 -6.08
CA VAL A 165 -1.11 12.36 -4.83
C VAL A 165 -1.65 11.03 -4.30
N SER A 166 -2.99 10.88 -4.28
CA SER A 166 -3.64 9.66 -3.82
C SER A 166 -3.24 8.44 -4.66
N ALA A 167 -3.21 8.56 -5.99
CA ALA A 167 -2.82 7.49 -6.89
C ALA A 167 -1.33 7.14 -6.78
N PHE A 168 -0.45 8.15 -6.74
CA PHE A 168 0.98 7.91 -6.61
C PHE A 168 1.36 7.27 -5.28
N CYS A 169 0.73 7.74 -4.18
CA CYS A 169 0.90 7.13 -2.86
C CYS A 169 0.22 5.77 -2.73
N ASN A 170 -0.55 5.31 -3.72
CA ASN A 170 -1.37 4.09 -3.65
C ASN A 170 -2.41 4.15 -2.53
N ALA A 171 -3.09 5.28 -2.36
CA ALA A 171 -3.97 5.52 -1.21
C ALA A 171 -5.46 5.26 -1.49
N GLY A 172 -5.90 5.32 -2.75
CA GLY A 172 -7.28 5.01 -3.14
C GLY A 172 -8.37 5.98 -2.68
N PHE A 173 -7.99 7.06 -2.02
CA PHE A 173 -8.94 8.11 -1.68
C PHE A 173 -9.28 8.93 -2.92
N ASP A 174 -10.56 9.18 -3.13
CA ASP A 174 -11.08 10.04 -4.18
C ASP A 174 -12.02 11.11 -3.60
N ILE A 175 -12.28 12.14 -4.39
CA ILE A 175 -13.21 13.22 -4.06
C ILE A 175 -14.24 13.40 -5.16
N MET A 176 -14.72 12.28 -5.74
CA MET A 176 -15.67 12.27 -6.85
C MET A 176 -17.14 12.38 -6.41
N GLY A 177 -17.45 12.10 -5.16
CA GLY A 177 -18.80 11.91 -4.63
C GLY A 177 -19.79 13.07 -4.83
N THR A 178 -19.31 14.29 -5.10
CA THR A 178 -20.20 15.47 -5.26
C THR A 178 -21.06 15.42 -6.52
N LYS A 179 -20.59 14.85 -7.61
CA LYS A 179 -21.32 14.76 -8.89
C LYS A 179 -21.65 13.34 -9.32
N SER A 180 -20.80 12.41 -8.99
CA SER A 180 -20.91 11.00 -9.43
C SER A 180 -21.76 10.16 -8.48
N GLY A 181 -22.08 10.68 -7.29
CA GLY A 181 -22.71 9.93 -6.21
C GLY A 181 -21.69 9.45 -5.18
N GLU A 182 -22.13 9.18 -3.95
CA GLU A 182 -21.25 8.75 -2.86
C GLU A 182 -20.63 7.38 -3.16
N PHE A 183 -19.38 7.19 -2.79
CA PHE A 183 -18.60 5.96 -2.92
C PHE A 183 -18.45 5.42 -4.36
N THR A 184 -18.63 6.25 -5.38
CA THR A 184 -18.56 5.80 -6.79
C THR A 184 -17.14 5.70 -7.35
N SER A 185 -16.15 6.25 -6.66
CA SER A 185 -14.76 6.32 -7.13
C SER A 185 -14.67 6.86 -8.57
N LEU A 186 -13.90 6.23 -9.47
CA LEU A 186 -13.66 6.67 -10.85
C LEU A 186 -14.60 6.03 -11.87
N THR A 187 -15.73 5.45 -11.46
CA THR A 187 -16.65 4.75 -12.38
C THR A 187 -17.19 5.67 -13.48
N HIS A 188 -17.35 6.95 -13.21
CA HIS A 188 -17.75 7.94 -14.22
C HIS A 188 -16.71 8.14 -15.33
N TYR A 189 -15.45 7.80 -15.05
CA TYR A 189 -14.33 7.92 -15.99
C TYR A 189 -13.89 6.57 -16.56
N SER A 190 -14.72 5.51 -16.51
CA SER A 190 -14.40 4.17 -17.01
C SER A 190 -13.89 4.18 -18.45
N ALA A 191 -14.54 4.96 -19.31
CA ALA A 191 -14.21 5.10 -20.73
C ALA A 191 -13.15 6.19 -21.03
N GLN A 192 -12.64 6.94 -20.03
CA GLN A 192 -11.73 8.07 -20.25
C GLN A 192 -10.26 7.65 -20.21
N PRO A 193 -9.55 7.55 -21.36
CA PRO A 193 -8.20 6.99 -21.41
C PRO A 193 -7.19 7.82 -20.59
N VAL A 194 -7.28 9.17 -20.64
CA VAL A 194 -6.30 10.05 -19.98
C VAL A 194 -6.28 9.80 -18.48
N ILE A 195 -7.46 9.76 -17.83
CA ILE A 195 -7.56 9.52 -16.38
C ILE A 195 -7.09 8.10 -16.05
N ASN A 196 -7.62 7.09 -16.75
CA ASN A 196 -7.30 5.69 -16.49
C ASN A 196 -5.79 5.40 -16.61
N ILE A 197 -5.18 5.80 -17.73
CA ILE A 197 -3.76 5.53 -17.98
C ILE A 197 -2.88 6.30 -16.98
N THR A 198 -3.19 7.57 -16.71
CA THR A 198 -2.40 8.37 -15.77
C THR A 198 -2.44 7.79 -14.37
N ILE A 199 -3.62 7.42 -13.87
CA ILE A 199 -3.77 6.81 -12.54
C ILE A 199 -3.07 5.46 -12.47
N MET A 200 -3.25 4.58 -13.46
CA MET A 200 -2.54 3.30 -13.52
C MET A 200 -1.01 3.48 -13.51
N LEU A 201 -0.48 4.43 -14.27
CA LEU A 201 0.95 4.70 -14.29
C LEU A 201 1.46 5.24 -12.95
N LEU A 202 0.72 6.15 -12.30
CA LEU A 202 1.05 6.66 -10.97
C LEU A 202 1.10 5.52 -9.95
N ILE A 203 0.11 4.63 -9.94
CA ILE A 203 0.04 3.46 -9.08
C ILE A 203 1.24 2.52 -9.30
N ILE A 204 1.54 2.18 -10.55
CA ILE A 204 2.64 1.28 -10.88
C ILE A 204 3.97 1.90 -10.46
N VAL A 205 4.22 3.17 -10.80
CA VAL A 205 5.46 3.87 -10.48
C VAL A 205 5.64 4.01 -8.97
N GLY A 206 4.60 4.37 -8.22
CA GLY A 206 4.61 4.39 -6.76
C GLY A 206 4.90 3.02 -6.14
N GLY A 207 4.32 1.95 -6.72
CA GLY A 207 4.36 0.59 -6.19
C GLY A 207 5.59 -0.25 -6.53
N ILE A 208 6.42 0.12 -7.54
CA ILE A 208 7.60 -0.68 -7.94
C ILE A 208 8.81 -0.54 -7.00
N GLY A 209 8.86 0.50 -6.19
CA GLY A 209 9.93 0.74 -5.20
C GLY A 209 11.03 1.68 -5.65
N PHE A 210 11.53 2.46 -4.69
CA PHE A 210 12.48 3.55 -4.92
C PHE A 210 13.86 3.08 -5.38
N LEU A 211 14.26 1.86 -5.02
CA LEU A 211 15.52 1.25 -5.49
C LEU A 211 15.44 0.88 -6.98
N VAL A 212 14.25 0.53 -7.48
CA VAL A 212 14.02 0.30 -8.90
C VAL A 212 14.15 1.61 -9.68
N TRP A 213 13.62 2.72 -9.13
CA TRP A 213 13.81 4.05 -9.74
C TRP A 213 15.28 4.42 -9.85
N GLU A 214 16.06 4.18 -8.77
CA GLU A 214 17.50 4.43 -8.80
C GLU A 214 18.18 3.65 -9.92
N ASP A 215 17.86 2.36 -10.09
CA ASP A 215 18.42 1.53 -11.15
C ASP A 215 17.99 2.01 -12.55
N ILE A 216 16.71 2.38 -12.73
CA ILE A 216 16.20 2.92 -14.00
C ILE A 216 16.93 4.24 -14.36
N CYS A 217 17.06 5.17 -13.41
CA CYS A 217 17.72 6.44 -13.65
C CYS A 217 19.22 6.28 -13.93
N LYS A 218 19.88 5.34 -13.24
CA LYS A 218 21.32 5.12 -13.35
C LYS A 218 21.71 4.33 -14.59
N HIS A 219 20.99 3.26 -14.90
CA HIS A 219 21.34 2.31 -15.96
C HIS A 219 20.46 2.42 -17.21
N LYS A 220 19.39 3.25 -17.16
CA LYS A 220 18.44 3.49 -18.27
C LYS A 220 17.97 2.17 -18.89
N TRP A 221 18.20 1.95 -20.18
CA TRP A 221 17.78 0.76 -20.93
C TRP A 221 18.64 -0.49 -20.70
N ARG A 222 19.75 -0.38 -19.94
CA ARG A 222 20.66 -1.51 -19.69
C ARG A 222 20.13 -2.39 -18.57
N ILE A 223 19.00 -3.08 -18.78
CA ILE A 223 18.34 -3.95 -17.77
C ILE A 223 19.33 -5.01 -17.20
N ARG A 224 20.34 -5.43 -17.98
CA ARG A 224 21.33 -6.40 -17.50
C ARG A 224 22.13 -5.90 -16.29
N GLU A 225 22.32 -4.61 -16.15
CA GLU A 225 23.06 -3.96 -15.06
C GLU A 225 22.22 -3.71 -13.81
N TYR A 226 20.89 -3.90 -13.88
CA TYR A 226 19.99 -3.71 -12.73
C TYR A 226 20.28 -4.74 -11.64
N ARG A 227 20.02 -4.36 -10.38
CA ARG A 227 20.06 -5.27 -9.24
C ARG A 227 19.09 -6.44 -9.46
N THR A 228 19.43 -7.62 -8.93
CA THR A 228 18.57 -8.81 -9.02
C THR A 228 17.17 -8.53 -8.47
N GLN A 229 17.08 -7.81 -7.34
CA GLN A 229 15.82 -7.40 -6.75
C GLN A 229 14.97 -6.54 -7.71
N SER A 230 15.57 -5.56 -8.40
CA SER A 230 14.87 -4.69 -9.35
C SER A 230 14.34 -5.47 -10.55
N LYS A 231 15.13 -6.39 -11.09
CA LYS A 231 14.67 -7.29 -12.16
C LYS A 231 13.50 -8.16 -11.73
N LEU A 232 13.61 -8.75 -10.53
CA LEU A 232 12.57 -9.61 -9.96
C LEU A 232 11.25 -8.83 -9.79
N VAL A 233 11.33 -7.64 -9.22
CA VAL A 233 10.18 -6.75 -9.03
C VAL A 233 9.49 -6.43 -10.35
N LEU A 234 10.25 -6.04 -11.38
CA LEU A 234 9.69 -5.68 -12.69
C LEU A 234 9.02 -6.88 -13.35
N ILE A 235 9.64 -8.07 -13.31
CA ILE A 235 9.07 -9.29 -13.88
C ILE A 235 7.80 -9.70 -13.15
N VAL A 236 7.83 -9.78 -11.81
CA VAL A 236 6.64 -10.19 -11.03
C VAL A 236 5.50 -9.19 -11.22
N THR A 237 5.81 -7.89 -11.23
CA THR A 237 4.83 -6.84 -11.49
C THR A 237 4.18 -7.00 -12.85
N ALA A 238 4.98 -7.20 -13.91
CA ALA A 238 4.45 -7.39 -15.27
C ALA A 238 3.61 -8.66 -15.38
N VAL A 239 4.07 -9.78 -14.80
CA VAL A 239 3.34 -11.06 -14.81
C VAL A 239 1.98 -10.92 -14.12
N LEU A 240 1.95 -10.33 -12.92
CA LEU A 240 0.71 -10.13 -12.17
C LEU A 240 -0.28 -9.25 -12.94
N ILE A 241 0.18 -8.15 -13.53
CA ILE A 241 -0.68 -7.24 -14.30
C ILE A 241 -1.20 -7.95 -15.58
N VAL A 242 -0.33 -8.57 -16.34
CA VAL A 242 -0.73 -9.16 -17.64
C VAL A 242 -1.67 -10.34 -17.43
N LEU A 243 -1.36 -11.28 -16.53
CA LEU A 243 -2.20 -12.46 -16.31
C LEU A 243 -3.60 -12.08 -15.80
N SER A 244 -3.67 -11.17 -14.83
CA SER A 244 -4.97 -10.72 -14.31
C SER A 244 -5.74 -9.86 -15.31
N ALA A 245 -5.07 -9.01 -16.10
CA ALA A 245 -5.73 -8.24 -17.14
C ALA A 245 -6.35 -9.14 -18.22
N VAL A 246 -5.65 -10.20 -18.62
CA VAL A 246 -6.19 -11.21 -19.56
C VAL A 246 -7.43 -11.89 -18.97
N TYR A 247 -7.38 -12.27 -17.67
CA TYR A 247 -8.55 -12.87 -17.02
C TYR A 247 -9.74 -11.89 -17.00
N PHE A 248 -9.57 -10.66 -16.51
CA PHE A 248 -10.64 -9.67 -16.46
C PHE A 248 -11.20 -9.34 -17.85
N PHE A 249 -10.33 -9.28 -18.86
CA PHE A 249 -10.75 -9.01 -20.24
C PHE A 249 -11.69 -10.08 -20.78
N PHE A 250 -11.41 -11.35 -20.55
CA PHE A 250 -12.20 -12.43 -21.13
C PHE A 250 -13.43 -12.81 -20.30
N PHE A 251 -13.35 -12.70 -18.96
CA PHE A 251 -14.35 -13.29 -18.08
C PHE A 251 -15.22 -12.28 -17.35
N GLU A 252 -14.72 -11.07 -17.05
CA GLU A 252 -15.45 -10.11 -16.21
C GLU A 252 -15.94 -8.87 -16.98
N CYS A 253 -15.21 -8.43 -18.00
CA CYS A 253 -15.51 -7.21 -18.74
C CYS A 253 -16.15 -7.48 -20.10
N GLY A 254 -16.75 -8.66 -20.30
CA GLY A 254 -17.28 -9.12 -21.59
C GLY A 254 -18.33 -8.23 -22.21
N ASP A 255 -19.18 -7.62 -21.39
CA ASP A 255 -20.32 -6.81 -21.81
C ASP A 255 -19.96 -5.37 -22.22
N LEU A 256 -18.71 -4.95 -21.96
CA LEU A 256 -18.24 -3.60 -22.25
C LEU A 256 -17.76 -3.44 -23.70
N PRO A 257 -17.89 -2.23 -24.30
CA PRO A 257 -17.26 -1.92 -25.58
C PRO A 257 -15.76 -2.18 -25.55
N VAL A 258 -15.15 -2.61 -26.65
CA VAL A 258 -13.76 -3.09 -26.70
C VAL A 258 -12.76 -2.11 -26.06
N THR A 259 -12.88 -0.81 -26.33
CA THR A 259 -11.97 0.20 -25.78
C THR A 259 -12.11 0.33 -24.24
N GLU A 260 -13.34 0.38 -23.76
CA GLU A 260 -13.63 0.44 -22.32
C GLU A 260 -13.23 -0.88 -21.63
N ARG A 261 -13.51 -2.01 -22.28
CA ARG A 261 -13.11 -3.35 -21.84
C ARG A 261 -11.60 -3.47 -21.62
N ILE A 262 -10.77 -2.94 -22.53
CA ILE A 262 -9.31 -2.91 -22.39
C ILE A 262 -8.90 -2.05 -21.17
N LEU A 263 -9.47 -0.85 -21.06
CA LEU A 263 -9.15 0.07 -19.95
C LEU A 263 -9.59 -0.52 -18.61
N ALA A 264 -10.81 -1.03 -18.52
CA ALA A 264 -11.35 -1.63 -17.29
C ALA A 264 -10.56 -2.86 -16.84
N SER A 265 -10.22 -3.77 -17.78
CA SER A 265 -9.46 -4.99 -17.45
C SER A 265 -8.03 -4.67 -17.00
N LEU A 266 -7.36 -3.71 -17.63
CA LEU A 266 -6.05 -3.22 -17.19
C LEU A 266 -6.14 -2.53 -15.83
N PHE A 267 -7.15 -1.68 -15.64
CA PHE A 267 -7.35 -0.97 -14.37
C PHE A 267 -7.61 -1.94 -13.23
N GLN A 268 -8.50 -2.95 -13.44
CA GLN A 268 -8.79 -3.99 -12.45
C GLN A 268 -7.61 -4.92 -12.15
N SER A 269 -6.63 -5.00 -13.04
CA SER A 269 -5.39 -5.74 -12.77
C SER A 269 -4.37 -4.94 -11.96
N VAL A 270 -4.41 -3.60 -12.08
CA VAL A 270 -3.47 -2.69 -11.39
C VAL A 270 -3.98 -2.30 -10.01
N THR A 271 -5.27 -1.98 -9.87
CA THR A 271 -5.83 -1.42 -8.64
C THR A 271 -5.75 -2.35 -7.43
N PRO A 272 -5.93 -3.68 -7.50
CA PRO A 272 -5.79 -4.56 -6.33
C PRO A 272 -4.37 -4.59 -5.75
N ARG A 273 -3.40 -4.05 -6.49
CA ARG A 273 -2.02 -3.93 -6.02
C ARG A 273 -1.82 -2.67 -5.19
N THR A 274 -2.64 -2.55 -4.14
CA THR A 274 -2.61 -1.50 -3.12
C THR A 274 -3.04 -0.11 -3.58
N ALA A 275 -3.93 0.01 -4.56
CA ALA A 275 -4.34 1.33 -5.08
C ALA A 275 -5.72 1.80 -4.64
N GLY A 276 -6.72 0.92 -4.67
CA GLY A 276 -8.05 1.19 -4.09
C GLY A 276 -9.07 1.91 -4.97
N PHE A 277 -8.66 2.47 -6.10
CA PHE A 277 -9.61 3.06 -7.04
C PHE A 277 -10.37 1.99 -7.82
N ASN A 278 -11.62 2.25 -8.17
CA ASN A 278 -12.39 1.40 -9.06
C ASN A 278 -13.03 2.19 -10.20
N THR A 279 -13.09 1.56 -11.37
CA THR A 279 -13.72 2.11 -12.59
C THR A 279 -14.92 1.30 -13.04
N ILE A 280 -15.18 0.16 -12.40
CA ILE A 280 -16.34 -0.69 -12.62
C ILE A 280 -17.03 -1.00 -11.29
N ASN A 281 -18.28 -1.45 -11.36
CA ASN A 281 -18.99 -1.88 -10.16
C ASN A 281 -18.45 -3.22 -9.66
N LEU A 282 -17.82 -3.21 -8.49
CA LEU A 282 -17.20 -4.40 -7.88
C LEU A 282 -18.22 -5.45 -7.42
N THR A 283 -19.45 -5.05 -7.12
CA THR A 283 -20.50 -6.00 -6.71
C THR A 283 -21.07 -6.81 -7.86
N ALA A 284 -20.77 -6.43 -9.11
CA ALA A 284 -21.16 -7.15 -10.31
C ALA A 284 -20.11 -8.20 -10.76
N ILE A 285 -18.93 -8.22 -10.13
CA ILE A 285 -17.86 -9.17 -10.43
C ILE A 285 -18.24 -10.57 -9.94
N SER A 286 -17.89 -11.60 -10.73
CA SER A 286 -18.12 -12.99 -10.35
C SER A 286 -17.36 -13.40 -9.08
N ASP A 287 -17.83 -14.44 -8.39
CA ASP A 287 -17.11 -14.97 -7.20
C ASP A 287 -15.66 -15.33 -7.52
N THR A 288 -15.42 -15.92 -8.71
CA THR A 288 -14.05 -16.24 -9.18
C THR A 288 -13.20 -14.99 -9.33
N GLY A 289 -13.76 -13.93 -9.90
CA GLY A 289 -13.10 -12.62 -10.03
C GLY A 289 -12.80 -11.99 -8.67
N LEU A 290 -13.74 -12.08 -7.70
CA LEU A 290 -13.52 -11.61 -6.34
C LEU A 290 -12.39 -12.35 -5.64
N TYR A 291 -12.32 -13.69 -5.75
CA TYR A 291 -11.20 -14.47 -5.19
C TYR A 291 -9.86 -14.14 -5.86
N LEU A 292 -9.84 -13.94 -7.19
CA LEU A 292 -8.64 -13.47 -7.87
C LEU A 292 -8.20 -12.10 -7.33
N MET A 293 -9.14 -11.17 -7.13
CA MET A 293 -8.83 -9.86 -6.52
C MET A 293 -8.29 -10.00 -5.10
N ILE A 294 -8.86 -10.88 -4.25
CA ILE A 294 -8.33 -11.17 -2.91
C ILE A 294 -6.87 -11.62 -2.99
N ILE A 295 -6.54 -12.55 -3.91
CA ILE A 295 -5.15 -13.00 -4.09
C ILE A 295 -4.24 -11.84 -4.51
N LEU A 296 -4.68 -11.01 -5.45
CA LEU A 296 -3.91 -9.83 -5.89
C LEU A 296 -3.74 -8.79 -4.77
N MET A 297 -4.77 -8.57 -3.94
CA MET A 297 -4.71 -7.65 -2.79
C MET A 297 -3.72 -8.12 -1.72
N LEU A 298 -3.67 -9.43 -1.46
CA LEU A 298 -2.68 -10.00 -0.53
C LEU A 298 -1.25 -9.89 -1.08
N ILE A 299 -1.07 -9.90 -2.42
CA ILE A 299 0.23 -9.66 -3.07
C ILE A 299 0.38 -8.16 -3.33
N GLY A 300 0.77 -7.42 -2.32
CA GLY A 300 0.92 -5.96 -2.37
C GLY A 300 2.02 -5.45 -3.31
N GLY A 301 2.57 -4.28 -2.98
CA GLY A 301 3.63 -3.66 -3.78
C GLY A 301 5.02 -4.24 -3.49
N SER A 302 6.05 -3.55 -3.97
CA SER A 302 7.44 -3.96 -3.85
C SER A 302 8.12 -3.35 -2.61
N PRO A 303 9.22 -3.93 -2.12
CA PRO A 303 9.97 -3.35 -1.00
C PRO A 303 10.45 -1.92 -1.29
N GLY A 304 10.36 -1.04 -0.31
CA GLY A 304 10.76 0.37 -0.46
C GLY A 304 9.92 1.13 -1.49
N SER A 305 8.60 0.95 -1.47
CA SER A 305 7.61 1.65 -2.29
C SER A 305 6.60 2.37 -1.41
N THR A 306 5.70 3.13 -2.03
CA THR A 306 4.55 3.74 -1.36
C THR A 306 3.51 2.70 -0.93
N ALA A 307 3.46 1.56 -1.59
CA ALA A 307 2.52 0.47 -1.37
C ALA A 307 2.77 -0.30 -0.05
N GLY A 308 1.69 -0.78 0.59
CA GLY A 308 1.76 -1.64 1.77
C GLY A 308 1.68 -3.14 1.43
N GLY A 309 1.04 -3.93 2.28
CA GLY A 309 0.80 -5.35 2.08
C GLY A 309 2.04 -6.23 2.03
N MET A 310 1.83 -7.53 1.76
CA MET A 310 2.92 -8.48 1.57
C MET A 310 3.67 -8.18 0.27
N LYS A 311 5.00 -8.15 0.31
CA LYS A 311 5.80 -7.67 -0.82
C LYS A 311 5.88 -8.69 -1.96
N THR A 312 5.90 -8.20 -3.20
CA THR A 312 6.08 -9.03 -4.41
C THR A 312 7.31 -9.94 -4.31
N THR A 313 8.39 -9.47 -3.69
CA THR A 313 9.60 -10.25 -3.47
C THR A 313 9.39 -11.41 -2.49
N THR A 314 8.52 -11.28 -1.49
CA THR A 314 8.18 -12.35 -0.56
C THR A 314 7.58 -13.55 -1.30
N ILE A 315 6.58 -13.27 -2.14
CA ILE A 315 5.94 -14.30 -2.97
C ILE A 315 6.94 -14.92 -3.95
N ALA A 316 7.75 -14.10 -4.61
CA ALA A 316 8.77 -14.60 -5.55
C ALA A 316 9.80 -15.53 -4.88
N VAL A 317 10.23 -15.21 -3.65
CA VAL A 317 11.14 -16.05 -2.86
C VAL A 317 10.49 -17.37 -2.50
N LEU A 318 9.21 -17.36 -2.05
CA LEU A 318 8.47 -18.58 -1.70
C LEU A 318 8.28 -19.50 -2.91
N PHE A 319 7.85 -18.95 -4.05
CA PHE A 319 7.73 -19.74 -5.29
C PHE A 319 9.07 -20.30 -5.74
N SER A 320 10.16 -19.51 -5.65
CA SER A 320 11.49 -19.98 -5.98
C SER A 320 11.94 -21.12 -5.07
N SER A 321 11.67 -21.03 -3.76
CA SER A 321 11.96 -22.08 -2.79
C SER A 321 11.17 -23.35 -3.08
N ALA A 322 9.86 -23.26 -3.32
CA ALA A 322 9.03 -24.41 -3.69
C ALA A 322 9.51 -25.08 -4.98
N PHE A 323 9.87 -24.30 -6.00
CA PHE A 323 10.42 -24.82 -7.26
C PHE A 323 11.76 -25.51 -7.07
N SER A 324 12.60 -25.04 -6.12
CA SER A 324 13.88 -25.68 -5.80
C SER A 324 13.67 -27.06 -5.17
N VAL A 325 12.71 -27.18 -4.25
CA VAL A 325 12.32 -28.46 -3.65
C VAL A 325 11.83 -29.45 -4.72
N PHE A 326 10.91 -29.02 -5.61
CA PHE A 326 10.41 -29.88 -6.71
C PHE A 326 11.52 -30.33 -7.66
N ARG A 327 12.56 -29.52 -7.84
CA ARG A 327 13.71 -29.84 -8.67
C ARG A 327 14.85 -30.56 -7.91
N LYS A 328 14.65 -30.88 -6.64
CA LYS A 328 15.65 -31.52 -5.76
C LYS A 328 16.97 -30.74 -5.70
N LYS A 329 16.88 -29.40 -5.68
CA LYS A 329 18.03 -28.52 -5.52
C LYS A 329 18.21 -28.17 -4.04
N ASP A 330 19.45 -28.08 -3.59
CA ASP A 330 19.78 -27.76 -2.20
C ASP A 330 19.45 -26.32 -1.81
N ASN A 331 19.34 -25.41 -2.77
CA ASN A 331 19.15 -24.00 -2.49
C ASN A 331 18.06 -23.37 -3.39
N ALA A 332 17.33 -22.41 -2.85
CA ALA A 332 16.48 -21.54 -3.65
C ALA A 332 17.32 -20.62 -4.54
N GLU A 333 16.97 -20.52 -5.81
CA GLU A 333 17.71 -19.73 -6.80
C GLU A 333 16.78 -18.78 -7.56
N VAL A 334 17.21 -17.53 -7.71
CA VAL A 334 16.55 -16.53 -8.59
C VAL A 334 17.60 -15.97 -9.55
N MET A 335 17.35 -16.05 -10.85
CA MET A 335 18.22 -15.48 -11.90
C MET A 335 19.70 -15.93 -11.76
N LYS A 336 19.91 -17.21 -11.49
CA LYS A 336 21.23 -17.83 -11.26
C LYS A 336 21.96 -17.31 -10.02
N ARG A 337 21.25 -16.77 -9.04
CA ARG A 337 21.79 -16.37 -7.74
C ARG A 337 21.09 -17.15 -6.64
N ARG A 338 21.86 -17.64 -5.68
CA ARG A 338 21.37 -18.31 -4.48
C ARG A 338 20.66 -17.29 -3.58
N ILE A 339 19.52 -17.69 -3.01
CA ILE A 339 18.82 -16.98 -1.94
C ILE A 339 19.23 -17.62 -0.61
N ASP A 340 19.55 -16.79 0.37
CA ASP A 340 19.92 -17.26 1.70
C ASP A 340 18.71 -17.89 2.41
N ASP A 341 18.96 -18.96 3.17
CA ASP A 341 17.92 -19.69 3.91
C ASP A 341 17.21 -18.82 4.94
N GLU A 342 17.90 -17.84 5.52
CA GLU A 342 17.30 -16.84 6.42
C GLU A 342 16.25 -15.99 5.70
N THR A 343 16.49 -15.63 4.44
CA THR A 343 15.53 -14.89 3.60
C THR A 343 14.29 -15.75 3.32
N VAL A 344 14.44 -17.04 3.05
CA VAL A 344 13.33 -17.97 2.83
C VAL A 344 12.49 -18.14 4.09
N LYS A 345 13.13 -18.38 5.26
CA LYS A 345 12.46 -18.48 6.56
C LYS A 345 11.68 -17.19 6.90
N THR A 346 12.30 -16.05 6.64
CA THR A 346 11.67 -14.74 6.83
C THR A 346 10.45 -14.55 5.93
N ALA A 347 10.56 -14.92 4.65
CA ALA A 347 9.45 -14.85 3.70
C ALA A 347 8.28 -15.76 4.12
N SER A 348 8.58 -16.97 4.61
CA SER A 348 7.58 -17.92 5.11
C SER A 348 6.85 -17.40 6.35
N ALA A 349 7.59 -16.82 7.30
CA ALA A 349 7.02 -16.21 8.51
C ALA A 349 6.09 -15.04 8.18
N VAL A 350 6.51 -14.15 7.27
CA VAL A 350 5.70 -13.03 6.80
C VAL A 350 4.44 -13.53 6.10
N PHE A 351 4.55 -14.48 5.19
CA PHE A 351 3.41 -15.07 4.50
C PHE A 351 2.39 -15.65 5.47
N LEU A 352 2.83 -16.49 6.41
CA LEU A 352 1.96 -17.11 7.41
C LEU A 352 1.24 -16.05 8.25
N MET A 353 1.94 -15.00 8.68
CA MET A 353 1.36 -13.91 9.44
C MET A 353 0.27 -13.17 8.65
N TYR A 354 0.51 -12.82 7.38
CA TYR A 354 -0.48 -12.13 6.56
C TYR A 354 -1.71 -12.99 6.30
N ILE A 355 -1.55 -14.28 6.01
CA ILE A 355 -2.67 -15.23 5.82
C ILE A 355 -3.46 -15.40 7.12
N THR A 356 -2.78 -15.49 8.27
CA THR A 356 -3.47 -15.59 9.57
C THR A 356 -4.29 -14.35 9.86
N LEU A 357 -3.73 -13.15 9.70
CA LEU A 357 -4.46 -11.89 9.92
C LEU A 357 -5.67 -11.77 8.98
N PHE A 358 -5.48 -12.11 7.71
CA PHE A 358 -6.54 -12.11 6.71
C PHE A 358 -7.70 -13.05 7.09
N LEU A 359 -7.41 -14.32 7.39
CA LEU A 359 -8.43 -15.31 7.70
C LEU A 359 -9.12 -15.03 9.05
N VAL A 360 -8.34 -14.79 10.09
CA VAL A 360 -8.89 -14.55 11.45
C VAL A 360 -9.71 -13.25 11.47
N GLY A 361 -9.23 -12.19 10.84
CA GLY A 361 -9.94 -10.92 10.73
C GLY A 361 -11.27 -11.07 9.98
N GLY A 362 -11.27 -11.74 8.82
CA GLY A 362 -12.49 -11.94 8.03
C GLY A 362 -13.53 -12.82 8.75
N MET A 363 -13.09 -13.90 9.39
CA MET A 363 -13.98 -14.75 10.18
C MET A 363 -14.56 -14.01 11.39
N ALA A 364 -13.75 -13.23 12.10
CA ALA A 364 -14.20 -12.42 13.23
C ALA A 364 -15.27 -11.40 12.81
N ILE A 365 -15.03 -10.65 11.73
CA ILE A 365 -16.01 -9.68 11.21
C ILE A 365 -17.29 -10.38 10.78
N SER A 366 -17.19 -11.49 10.03
CA SER A 366 -18.37 -12.26 9.61
C SER A 366 -19.22 -12.72 10.80
N THR A 367 -18.58 -13.17 11.89
CA THR A 367 -19.27 -13.62 13.10
C THR A 367 -19.90 -12.45 13.88
N ILE A 368 -19.22 -11.30 13.97
CA ILE A 368 -19.70 -10.14 14.72
C ILE A 368 -20.88 -9.48 14.00
N GLU A 369 -20.78 -9.31 12.67
CA GLU A 369 -21.75 -8.56 11.88
C GLU A 369 -22.83 -9.44 11.22
N ASN A 370 -22.71 -10.78 11.29
CA ASN A 370 -23.57 -11.74 10.58
C ASN A 370 -23.62 -11.50 9.06
N LEU A 371 -22.50 -11.09 8.45
CA LEU A 371 -22.35 -10.83 7.02
C LEU A 371 -21.76 -12.03 6.28
N PRO A 372 -21.97 -12.14 4.94
CA PRO A 372 -21.38 -13.18 4.12
C PRO A 372 -19.85 -13.20 4.25
N ILE A 373 -19.28 -14.40 4.45
CA ILE A 373 -17.84 -14.57 4.67
C ILE A 373 -16.98 -14.01 3.51
N THR A 374 -17.45 -14.14 2.27
CA THR A 374 -16.75 -13.63 1.08
C THR A 374 -16.57 -12.12 1.15
N SER A 375 -17.61 -11.36 1.51
CA SER A 375 -17.53 -9.91 1.67
C SER A 375 -16.58 -9.53 2.81
N CYS A 376 -16.62 -10.23 3.94
CA CYS A 376 -15.74 -9.98 5.08
C CYS A 376 -14.28 -10.32 4.77
N LEU A 377 -14.02 -11.40 4.03
CA LEU A 377 -12.68 -11.75 3.55
C LEU A 377 -12.17 -10.73 2.54
N TYR A 378 -13.02 -10.26 1.62
CA TYR A 378 -12.64 -9.22 0.67
C TYR A 378 -12.19 -7.93 1.39
N GLU A 379 -12.97 -7.48 2.38
CA GLU A 379 -12.68 -6.31 3.20
C GLU A 379 -11.39 -6.46 4.00
N THR A 380 -11.21 -7.63 4.62
CA THR A 380 -10.00 -7.91 5.41
C THR A 380 -8.75 -8.05 4.52
N ALA A 381 -8.88 -8.66 3.34
CA ALA A 381 -7.79 -8.70 2.36
C ALA A 381 -7.39 -7.28 1.93
N SER A 382 -8.38 -6.43 1.68
CA SER A 382 -8.19 -5.02 1.36
C SER A 382 -7.49 -4.26 2.49
N ALA A 383 -7.89 -4.48 3.74
CA ALA A 383 -7.29 -3.84 4.91
C ALA A 383 -5.85 -4.32 5.16
N VAL A 384 -5.61 -5.64 5.21
CA VAL A 384 -4.28 -6.23 5.43
C VAL A 384 -3.34 -5.95 4.25
N GLY A 385 -3.87 -5.98 3.03
CA GLY A 385 -3.15 -5.60 1.80
C GLY A 385 -2.93 -4.09 1.68
N THR A 386 -3.62 -3.27 2.49
CA THR A 386 -3.68 -1.80 2.36
C THR A 386 -4.08 -1.37 0.94
N VAL A 387 -5.22 -1.85 0.46
CA VAL A 387 -5.67 -1.69 -0.93
C VAL A 387 -6.76 -0.65 -1.08
N GLY A 388 -7.82 -0.71 -0.25
CA GLY A 388 -8.93 0.25 -0.28
C GLY A 388 -10.14 -0.18 -1.09
N LEU A 389 -10.09 -1.28 -1.82
CA LEU A 389 -11.27 -1.82 -2.50
C LEU A 389 -12.25 -2.40 -1.49
N THR A 390 -13.54 -2.14 -1.69
CA THR A 390 -14.63 -2.61 -0.82
C THR A 390 -15.81 -3.09 -1.65
N LEU A 391 -16.56 -4.03 -1.10
CA LEU A 391 -17.88 -4.41 -1.62
C LEU A 391 -19.02 -3.59 -0.99
N GLY A 392 -18.68 -2.45 -0.35
CA GLY A 392 -19.61 -1.49 0.21
C GLY A 392 -20.02 -1.75 1.66
N ILE A 393 -19.39 -2.71 2.35
CA ILE A 393 -19.74 -3.03 3.75
C ILE A 393 -19.07 -2.10 4.77
N THR A 394 -17.93 -1.46 4.46
CA THR A 394 -17.14 -0.63 5.40
C THR A 394 -17.97 0.42 6.15
N PRO A 395 -18.85 1.20 5.48
CA PRO A 395 -19.64 2.24 6.17
C PRO A 395 -20.61 1.69 7.21
N THR A 396 -21.11 0.47 7.00
CA THR A 396 -22.16 -0.15 7.85
C THR A 396 -21.59 -0.96 9.03
N LEU A 397 -20.28 -1.19 9.07
CA LEU A 397 -19.64 -1.97 10.12
C LEU A 397 -19.74 -1.34 11.50
N GLY A 398 -19.90 -2.15 12.52
CA GLY A 398 -19.86 -1.74 13.92
C GLY A 398 -18.45 -1.36 14.39
N SER A 399 -18.37 -0.73 15.57
CA SER A 399 -17.10 -0.24 16.13
C SER A 399 -16.06 -1.34 16.32
N ALA A 400 -16.47 -2.55 16.70
CA ALA A 400 -15.56 -3.69 16.90
C ALA A 400 -14.92 -4.12 15.58
N SER A 401 -15.70 -4.25 14.52
CA SER A 401 -15.24 -4.62 13.18
C SER A 401 -14.34 -3.52 12.57
N LYS A 402 -14.68 -2.25 12.78
CA LYS A 402 -13.82 -1.11 12.40
C LYS A 402 -12.46 -1.18 13.10
N MET A 403 -12.41 -1.54 14.39
CA MET A 403 -11.13 -1.71 15.11
C MET A 403 -10.31 -2.87 14.56
N ILE A 404 -10.92 -3.99 14.16
CA ILE A 404 -10.22 -5.10 13.50
C ILE A 404 -9.58 -4.63 12.19
N LEU A 405 -10.32 -3.85 11.37
CA LEU A 405 -9.78 -3.31 10.12
C LEU A 405 -8.69 -2.26 10.38
N ILE A 406 -8.83 -1.37 11.37
CA ILE A 406 -7.79 -0.40 11.78
C ILE A 406 -6.48 -1.13 12.11
N MET A 407 -6.55 -2.17 12.94
CA MET A 407 -5.37 -2.98 13.28
C MET A 407 -4.80 -3.68 12.04
N SER A 408 -5.66 -4.24 11.19
CA SER A 408 -5.25 -4.90 9.93
C SER A 408 -4.52 -3.94 8.98
N MET A 409 -5.04 -2.72 8.78
CA MET A 409 -4.40 -1.66 7.98
C MET A 409 -3.03 -1.26 8.56
N PHE A 410 -2.97 -1.09 9.88
CA PHE A 410 -1.73 -0.74 10.57
C PHE A 410 -0.65 -1.81 10.41
N PHE A 411 -1.01 -3.09 10.60
CA PHE A 411 -0.10 -4.23 10.40
C PHE A 411 0.33 -4.34 8.94
N GLY A 412 -0.58 -4.16 8.00
CA GLY A 412 -0.30 -4.17 6.56
C GLY A 412 0.70 -3.10 6.15
N ARG A 413 0.61 -1.90 6.74
CA ARG A 413 1.47 -0.76 6.41
C ARG A 413 2.84 -0.82 7.04
N VAL A 414 2.91 -1.03 8.36
CA VAL A 414 4.17 -1.04 9.11
C VAL A 414 5.05 -2.22 8.68
N GLY A 415 4.41 -3.31 8.23
CA GLY A 415 5.07 -4.53 7.77
C GLY A 415 5.36 -5.49 8.92
N GLY A 416 5.09 -6.78 8.69
CA GLY A 416 5.17 -7.82 9.71
C GLY A 416 6.53 -7.95 10.39
N LEU A 417 7.62 -7.82 9.65
CA LEU A 417 8.97 -7.89 10.23
C LEU A 417 9.24 -6.74 11.20
N THR A 418 8.81 -5.53 10.85
CA THR A 418 8.99 -4.35 11.71
C THR A 418 8.28 -4.55 13.03
N LEU A 419 7.06 -5.11 13.01
CA LEU A 419 6.28 -5.41 14.21
C LEU A 419 6.92 -6.50 15.06
N ILE A 420 7.36 -7.61 14.45
CA ILE A 420 8.03 -8.70 15.15
C ILE A 420 9.31 -8.20 15.83
N TYR A 421 10.16 -7.45 15.11
CA TYR A 421 11.39 -6.90 15.69
C TYR A 421 11.16 -5.79 16.71
N ALA A 422 10.06 -5.04 16.61
CA ALA A 422 9.68 -4.07 17.63
C ALA A 422 9.19 -4.74 18.92
N ALA A 423 8.45 -5.86 18.80
CA ALA A 423 7.88 -6.59 19.94
C ALA A 423 8.93 -7.46 20.67
N PHE A 424 9.72 -8.23 19.92
CA PHE A 424 10.64 -9.21 20.50
C PHE A 424 12.09 -8.72 20.65
N GLY A 425 12.43 -7.56 20.11
CA GLY A 425 13.78 -7.01 20.12
C GLY A 425 14.74 -7.77 19.18
N ALA A 426 15.96 -7.26 19.04
CA ALA A 426 17.01 -7.97 18.31
C ALA A 426 17.47 -9.16 19.16
N ASN A 427 17.14 -10.37 18.74
CA ASN A 427 17.61 -11.59 19.39
C ASN A 427 19.16 -11.59 19.47
N LYS A 428 19.68 -11.84 20.66
CA LYS A 428 21.10 -12.22 20.81
C LYS A 428 21.33 -13.45 19.94
N LYS A 429 22.31 -13.41 19.03
CA LYS A 429 22.71 -14.60 18.26
C LYS A 429 22.88 -15.76 19.23
N GLN A 430 22.09 -16.81 19.07
CA GLN A 430 22.32 -18.06 19.80
C GLN A 430 23.70 -18.59 19.39
N VAL A 431 24.61 -18.68 20.37
CA VAL A 431 25.97 -19.15 20.15
C VAL A 431 26.02 -20.67 19.97
N ALA A 432 25.04 -21.38 20.53
CA ALA A 432 24.91 -22.82 20.43
C ALA A 432 23.63 -23.21 19.66
N LYS A 433 23.73 -24.21 18.77
CA LYS A 433 22.58 -24.85 18.13
C LYS A 433 22.06 -25.98 19.00
N LEU A 434 20.75 -26.09 19.13
CA LEU A 434 20.11 -27.25 19.73
C LEU A 434 20.37 -28.52 18.87
N PRO A 435 20.36 -29.72 19.47
CA PRO A 435 20.42 -30.97 18.70
C PRO A 435 19.35 -30.99 17.60
N ALA A 436 19.73 -31.49 16.43
CA ALA A 436 18.79 -31.63 15.32
C ALA A 436 17.95 -32.90 15.50
N ASP A 437 16.65 -32.79 15.27
CA ASP A 437 15.73 -33.91 15.18
C ASP A 437 15.01 -33.87 13.83
N THR A 438 14.53 -35.01 13.36
CA THR A 438 13.85 -35.16 12.08
C THR A 438 12.35 -35.23 12.28
N ILE A 439 11.61 -34.29 11.68
CA ILE A 439 10.16 -34.28 11.62
C ILE A 439 9.76 -34.56 10.17
N ALA A 440 8.91 -35.57 9.97
CA ALA A 440 8.38 -35.87 8.65
C ALA A 440 7.44 -34.76 8.19
N VAL A 441 7.72 -34.21 7.04
CA VAL A 441 6.87 -33.23 6.36
C VAL A 441 6.42 -33.85 5.06
N GLY A 442 5.12 -34.12 4.92
CA GLY A 442 4.31 -34.67 3.84
C GLY A 442 4.94 -35.18 2.57
#